data_e4c84c8bd88e7c08fef679493306bd69
#
_entry.id   e4c84c8bd88e7c08fef679493306bd69
#
_cell.length_a   1.000
_cell.length_b   1.000
_cell.length_c   1.000
_cell.angle_alpha   90.00
_cell.angle_beta   90.00
_cell.angle_gamma   90.00
#
_symmetry.space_group_name_H-M   'P 1'
#
loop_
_entity.id
_entity.type
_entity.pdbx_description
1 polymer ?
#
loop_
_entity_poly.entity_id
_entity_poly.type
_entity_poly.pdbx_seq_one_letter_code
_entity_poly.pdbx_strand_id
1 'polypeptide(L)'
;MKVKLLIFLGLVLVGIHGMSASVDIPAMDRWSAALDEAIGAHQEYVALREARIEALRQQLLQTDMEASEYFRLNGEMFQEYKAYICDSALLYLGRNLRWAQRHGEQEAVDETRIRRAHLMSSAGMYKEASEDLEQINPSGLSSRLLPDYYENYRHLYGELGAYTQDAFRRNRYYGLSAAYEDSLMQVLSPASALYPERREMQAAAAGRLEEALKINDDRLASVRPRSEER
;
A
#
# COMPACT_ATOMS: atom_id res chain seq x y z
N MET A 1 47.20 25.49 -26.68
CA MET A 1 45.76 25.20 -26.30
C MET A 1 45.26 23.83 -26.64
N LYS A 2 45.79 23.11 -27.65
CA LYS A 2 45.31 21.76 -28.09
C LYS A 2 45.68 20.60 -27.18
N VAL A 3 46.81 20.67 -26.44
CA VAL A 3 47.28 19.55 -25.60
C VAL A 3 46.51 19.42 -24.26
N LYS A 4 46.04 20.54 -23.70
CA LYS A 4 45.24 20.51 -22.45
C LYS A 4 43.82 19.93 -22.64
N LEU A 5 43.27 20.05 -23.85
CA LEU A 5 41.93 19.50 -24.20
C LEU A 5 41.95 17.97 -24.34
N LEU A 6 43.06 17.41 -24.82
CA LEU A 6 43.26 15.96 -24.99
C LEU A 6 43.40 15.22 -23.63
N ILE A 7 44.04 15.87 -22.64
CA ILE A 7 44.22 15.28 -21.29
C ILE A 7 42.88 15.28 -20.53
N PHE A 8 42.02 16.31 -20.75
CA PHE A 8 40.70 16.37 -20.12
C PHE A 8 39.73 15.34 -20.71
N LEU A 9 39.84 15.09 -22.03
CA LEU A 9 39.02 14.07 -22.71
C LEU A 9 39.42 12.64 -22.31
N GLY A 10 40.71 12.41 -22.05
CA GLY A 10 41.23 11.10 -21.57
C GLY A 10 40.80 10.78 -20.13
N LEU A 11 40.69 11.79 -19.24
CA LEU A 11 40.27 11.64 -17.86
C LEU A 11 38.76 11.38 -17.74
N VAL A 12 37.93 11.91 -18.65
CA VAL A 12 36.50 11.63 -18.68
C VAL A 12 36.18 10.22 -19.17
N LEU A 13 37.02 9.66 -20.08
CA LEU A 13 36.89 8.28 -20.58
C LEU A 13 37.30 7.20 -19.58
N VAL A 14 38.24 7.50 -18.65
CA VAL A 14 38.65 6.56 -17.61
C VAL A 14 37.65 6.48 -16.46
N GLY A 15 36.83 7.54 -16.24
CA GLY A 15 35.81 7.57 -15.17
C GLY A 15 34.51 6.77 -15.45
N ILE A 16 34.30 6.28 -16.69
CA ILE A 16 33.08 5.57 -17.08
C ILE A 16 33.19 4.04 -16.96
N HIS A 17 34.37 3.50 -16.69
CA HIS A 17 34.62 2.04 -16.66
C HIS A 17 34.43 1.38 -15.29
N GLY A 18 33.81 2.05 -14.31
CA GLY A 18 33.73 1.57 -12.92
C GLY A 18 32.36 1.17 -12.40
N MET A 19 31.26 1.23 -13.19
CA MET A 19 29.94 0.83 -12.74
C MET A 19 29.25 -0.12 -13.72
N SER A 20 29.90 -1.23 -14.03
CA SER A 20 29.18 -2.41 -14.50
C SER A 20 28.68 -3.15 -13.26
N ALA A 21 27.51 -2.81 -12.77
CA ALA A 21 26.75 -3.75 -11.98
C ALA A 21 26.58 -4.98 -12.88
N SER A 22 27.25 -6.08 -12.56
CA SER A 22 27.06 -7.36 -13.24
C SER A 22 25.61 -7.79 -12.91
N VAL A 23 24.71 -7.56 -13.86
CA VAL A 23 23.39 -8.15 -13.78
C VAL A 23 23.60 -9.66 -13.87
N ASP A 24 23.18 -10.39 -12.84
CA ASP A 24 23.24 -11.85 -12.82
C ASP A 24 22.21 -12.38 -13.83
N ILE A 25 22.66 -12.57 -15.08
CA ILE A 25 21.84 -13.02 -16.20
C ILE A 25 21.10 -14.34 -15.89
N PRO A 26 21.74 -15.37 -15.29
CA PRO A 26 21.03 -16.59 -14.88
C PRO A 26 19.91 -16.37 -13.87
N ALA A 27 20.06 -15.41 -12.95
CA ALA A 27 19.00 -15.04 -12.03
C ALA A 27 17.84 -14.35 -12.76
N MET A 28 18.14 -13.47 -13.71
CA MET A 28 17.13 -12.81 -14.57
C MET A 28 16.34 -13.80 -15.41
N ASP A 29 16.99 -14.80 -16.01
CA ASP A 29 16.31 -15.83 -16.81
C ASP A 29 15.36 -16.66 -15.94
N ARG A 30 15.74 -17.00 -14.71
CA ARG A 30 14.88 -17.72 -13.76
C ARG A 30 13.64 -16.90 -13.37
N TRP A 31 13.80 -15.58 -13.13
CA TRP A 31 12.68 -14.71 -12.79
C TRP A 31 11.76 -14.48 -14.00
N SER A 32 12.32 -14.37 -15.20
CA SER A 32 11.56 -14.27 -16.45
C SER A 32 10.71 -15.53 -16.68
N ALA A 33 11.31 -16.71 -16.52
CA ALA A 33 10.58 -17.97 -16.65
C ALA A 33 9.44 -18.10 -15.61
N ALA A 34 9.69 -17.72 -14.35
CA ALA A 34 8.66 -17.72 -13.32
C ALA A 34 7.52 -16.72 -13.60
N LEU A 35 7.85 -15.58 -14.21
CA LEU A 35 6.86 -14.59 -14.64
C LEU A 35 6.02 -15.14 -15.80
N ASP A 36 6.65 -15.75 -16.81
CA ASP A 36 5.96 -16.37 -17.95
C ASP A 36 5.02 -17.49 -17.51
N GLU A 37 5.44 -18.32 -16.53
CA GLU A 37 4.60 -19.33 -15.92
C GLU A 37 3.38 -18.72 -15.20
N ALA A 38 3.61 -17.67 -14.40
CA ALA A 38 2.53 -16.95 -13.71
C ALA A 38 1.54 -16.27 -14.69
N ILE A 39 2.04 -15.70 -15.80
CA ILE A 39 1.22 -15.14 -16.88
C ILE A 39 0.41 -16.26 -17.56
N GLY A 40 1.04 -17.40 -17.84
CA GLY A 40 0.35 -18.58 -18.43
C GLY A 40 -0.77 -19.13 -17.55
N ALA A 41 -0.60 -19.10 -16.22
CA ALA A 41 -1.60 -19.52 -15.23
C ALA A 41 -2.68 -18.46 -14.93
N HIS A 42 -2.66 -17.29 -15.56
CA HIS A 42 -3.56 -16.18 -15.26
C HIS A 42 -5.05 -16.58 -15.25
N GLN A 43 -5.49 -17.34 -16.26
CA GLN A 43 -6.90 -17.75 -16.37
C GLN A 43 -7.32 -18.68 -15.21
N GLU A 44 -6.42 -19.52 -14.73
CA GLU A 44 -6.67 -20.37 -13.57
C GLU A 44 -6.85 -19.53 -12.29
N TYR A 45 -5.98 -18.54 -12.07
CA TYR A 45 -6.12 -17.61 -10.93
C TYR A 45 -7.43 -16.81 -10.98
N VAL A 46 -7.84 -16.37 -12.19
CA VAL A 46 -9.13 -15.70 -12.37
C VAL A 46 -10.28 -16.62 -12.07
N ALA A 47 -10.27 -17.86 -12.59
CA ALA A 47 -11.33 -18.85 -12.34
C ALA A 47 -11.46 -19.20 -10.85
N LEU A 48 -10.35 -19.37 -10.14
CA LEU A 48 -10.34 -19.60 -8.69
C LEU A 48 -10.93 -18.43 -7.91
N ARG A 49 -10.62 -17.19 -8.31
CA ARG A 49 -11.20 -15.98 -7.70
C ARG A 49 -12.70 -15.90 -7.94
N GLU A 50 -13.15 -16.06 -9.18
CA GLU A 50 -14.57 -16.04 -9.52
C GLU A 50 -15.37 -17.13 -8.78
N ALA A 51 -14.78 -18.33 -8.61
CA ALA A 51 -15.40 -19.39 -7.81
C ALA A 51 -15.55 -18.98 -6.33
N ARG A 52 -14.55 -18.30 -5.73
CA ARG A 52 -14.67 -17.80 -4.35
C ARG A 52 -15.73 -16.70 -4.25
N ILE A 53 -15.76 -15.76 -5.19
CA ILE A 53 -16.76 -14.69 -5.26
C ILE A 53 -18.16 -15.28 -5.36
N GLU A 54 -18.37 -16.32 -6.21
CA GLU A 54 -19.67 -16.97 -6.35
C GLU A 54 -20.07 -17.72 -5.07
N ALA A 55 -19.15 -18.42 -4.42
CA ALA A 55 -19.40 -19.08 -3.14
C ALA A 55 -19.83 -18.07 -2.06
N LEU A 56 -19.16 -16.94 -1.94
CA LEU A 56 -19.53 -15.85 -1.03
C LEU A 56 -20.89 -15.23 -1.38
N ARG A 57 -21.19 -15.07 -2.67
CA ARG A 57 -22.48 -14.57 -3.14
C ARG A 57 -23.62 -15.49 -2.75
N GLN A 58 -23.45 -16.81 -2.90
CA GLN A 58 -24.44 -17.81 -2.48
C GLN A 58 -24.68 -17.78 -0.96
N GLN A 59 -23.62 -17.61 -0.16
CA GLN A 59 -23.78 -17.44 1.29
C GLN A 59 -24.58 -16.17 1.62
N LEU A 60 -24.32 -15.02 0.95
CA LEU A 60 -25.05 -13.78 1.16
C LEU A 60 -26.55 -13.83 0.77
N LEU A 61 -26.98 -14.85 0.04
CA LEU A 61 -28.39 -15.06 -0.32
C LEU A 61 -29.19 -15.80 0.78
N GLN A 62 -28.55 -16.32 1.82
CA GLN A 62 -29.23 -16.99 2.92
C GLN A 62 -30.08 -16.00 3.72
N THR A 63 -31.35 -16.36 4.00
CA THR A 63 -32.31 -15.46 4.63
C THR A 63 -32.16 -15.36 6.15
N ASP A 64 -31.63 -16.39 6.82
CA ASP A 64 -31.52 -16.47 8.29
C ASP A 64 -30.10 -16.20 8.79
N MET A 65 -29.40 -15.26 8.12
CA MET A 65 -28.03 -14.93 8.44
C MET A 65 -27.93 -14.01 9.67
N GLU A 66 -27.04 -14.36 10.60
CA GLU A 66 -26.68 -13.47 11.70
C GLU A 66 -26.07 -12.15 11.18
N ALA A 67 -26.40 -11.05 11.87
CA ALA A 67 -25.98 -9.73 11.45
C ALA A 67 -24.45 -9.54 11.35
N SER A 68 -23.72 -10.17 12.28
CA SER A 68 -22.25 -10.21 12.28
C SER A 68 -21.67 -10.98 11.08
N GLU A 69 -22.32 -12.07 10.70
CA GLU A 69 -21.96 -12.88 9.54
C GLU A 69 -22.16 -12.11 8.24
N TYR A 70 -23.25 -11.35 8.11
CA TYR A 70 -23.47 -10.47 6.97
C TYR A 70 -22.34 -9.43 6.81
N PHE A 71 -21.92 -8.81 7.93
CA PHE A 71 -20.80 -7.86 7.93
C PHE A 71 -19.49 -8.54 7.49
N ARG A 72 -19.20 -9.72 8.04
CA ARG A 72 -18.02 -10.52 7.71
C ARG A 72 -17.97 -10.88 6.23
N LEU A 73 -19.04 -11.44 5.68
CA LEU A 73 -19.12 -11.86 4.28
C LEU A 73 -18.98 -10.70 3.30
N ASN A 74 -19.58 -9.53 3.57
CA ASN A 74 -19.34 -8.34 2.76
C ASN A 74 -17.87 -7.87 2.86
N GLY A 75 -17.22 -8.05 4.01
CA GLY A 75 -15.80 -7.79 4.18
C GLY A 75 -14.94 -8.73 3.32
N GLU A 76 -15.28 -10.00 3.22
CA GLU A 76 -14.60 -10.97 2.34
C GLU A 76 -14.82 -10.65 0.86
N MET A 77 -16.04 -10.30 0.47
CA MET A 77 -16.33 -9.82 -0.90
C MET A 77 -15.48 -8.60 -1.25
N PHE A 78 -15.33 -7.65 -0.32
CA PHE A 78 -14.42 -6.52 -0.50
C PHE A 78 -12.97 -6.99 -0.74
N GLN A 79 -12.45 -7.96 0.02
CA GLN A 79 -11.08 -8.47 -0.16
C GLN A 79 -10.88 -9.09 -1.55
N GLU A 80 -11.87 -9.84 -2.07
CA GLU A 80 -11.79 -10.41 -3.41
C GLU A 80 -11.82 -9.34 -4.52
N TYR A 81 -12.59 -8.26 -4.33
CA TYR A 81 -12.76 -7.23 -5.35
C TYR A 81 -11.73 -6.08 -5.30
N LYS A 82 -11.11 -5.77 -4.15
CA LYS A 82 -10.29 -4.54 -3.95
C LYS A 82 -9.16 -4.33 -4.94
N ALA A 83 -8.56 -5.43 -5.45
CA ALA A 83 -7.49 -5.39 -6.44
C ALA A 83 -7.96 -5.77 -7.86
N TYR A 84 -9.27 -5.93 -8.06
CA TYR A 84 -9.84 -6.48 -9.28
C TYR A 84 -10.88 -5.54 -9.90
N ILE A 85 -11.93 -5.15 -9.14
CA ILE A 85 -13.02 -4.27 -9.59
C ILE A 85 -13.36 -3.29 -8.47
N CYS A 86 -12.89 -2.05 -8.58
CA CYS A 86 -13.04 -1.00 -7.56
C CYS A 86 -14.51 -0.76 -7.20
N ASP A 87 -15.40 -0.62 -8.18
CA ASP A 87 -16.83 -0.34 -7.97
C ASP A 87 -17.52 -1.45 -7.15
N SER A 88 -17.19 -2.71 -7.42
CA SER A 88 -17.70 -3.83 -6.64
C SER A 88 -17.16 -3.81 -5.21
N ALA A 89 -15.88 -3.50 -5.02
CA ALA A 89 -15.30 -3.37 -3.70
C ALA A 89 -15.98 -2.25 -2.88
N LEU A 90 -16.21 -1.07 -3.48
CA LEU A 90 -16.93 0.04 -2.87
C LEU A 90 -18.39 -0.31 -2.54
N LEU A 91 -19.06 -1.09 -3.39
CA LEU A 91 -20.42 -1.57 -3.13
C LEU A 91 -20.50 -2.37 -1.82
N TYR A 92 -19.59 -3.33 -1.62
CA TYR A 92 -19.59 -4.18 -0.43
C TYR A 92 -19.19 -3.42 0.83
N LEU A 93 -18.22 -2.50 0.76
CA LEU A 93 -17.93 -1.58 1.86
C LEU A 93 -19.11 -0.66 2.17
N GLY A 94 -19.83 -0.18 1.14
CA GLY A 94 -21.06 0.60 1.34
C GLY A 94 -22.16 -0.19 2.05
N ARG A 95 -22.29 -1.50 1.81
CA ARG A 95 -23.21 -2.38 2.55
C ARG A 95 -22.78 -2.50 4.02
N ASN A 96 -21.51 -2.70 4.30
CA ASN A 96 -20.97 -2.77 5.65
C ASN A 96 -21.15 -1.45 6.40
N LEU A 97 -20.90 -0.31 5.76
CA LEU A 97 -21.10 1.00 6.38
C LEU A 97 -22.56 1.19 6.81
N ARG A 98 -23.53 0.92 5.91
CA ARG A 98 -24.96 1.02 6.23
C ARG A 98 -25.39 0.05 7.33
N TRP A 99 -24.82 -1.15 7.33
CA TRP A 99 -25.08 -2.12 8.38
C TRP A 99 -24.59 -1.61 9.73
N ALA A 100 -23.32 -1.20 9.83
CA ALA A 100 -22.70 -0.70 11.06
C ALA A 100 -23.43 0.52 11.63
N GLN A 101 -23.83 1.47 10.76
CA GLN A 101 -24.61 2.64 11.16
C GLN A 101 -25.98 2.26 11.74
N ARG A 102 -26.69 1.27 11.16
CA ARG A 102 -28.00 0.82 11.65
C ARG A 102 -27.93 0.11 12.99
N HIS A 103 -26.81 -0.56 13.27
CA HIS A 103 -26.63 -1.30 14.53
C HIS A 103 -25.89 -0.49 15.60
N GLY A 104 -25.49 0.75 15.31
CA GLY A 104 -24.76 1.60 16.25
C GLY A 104 -23.33 1.14 16.54
N GLU A 105 -22.75 0.34 15.65
CA GLU A 105 -21.41 -0.24 15.79
C GLU A 105 -20.34 0.76 15.33
N GLN A 106 -20.01 1.74 16.19
CA GLN A 106 -19.15 2.87 15.80
C GLN A 106 -17.76 2.42 15.33
N GLU A 107 -17.13 1.44 15.96
CA GLU A 107 -15.82 0.93 15.52
C GLU A 107 -15.90 0.32 14.11
N ALA A 108 -16.97 -0.40 13.80
CA ALA A 108 -17.20 -0.95 12.46
C ALA A 108 -17.48 0.16 11.41
N VAL A 109 -18.14 1.25 11.82
CA VAL A 109 -18.35 2.45 10.98
C VAL A 109 -16.99 3.05 10.62
N ASP A 110 -16.13 3.29 11.62
CA ASP A 110 -14.85 3.95 11.44
C ASP A 110 -13.88 3.06 10.63
N GLU A 111 -13.82 1.77 10.94
CA GLU A 111 -13.03 0.80 10.15
C GLU A 111 -13.46 0.76 8.69
N THR A 112 -14.77 0.76 8.44
CA THR A 112 -15.29 0.73 7.07
C THR A 112 -14.96 2.01 6.31
N ARG A 113 -15.06 3.18 6.97
CA ARG A 113 -14.66 4.47 6.37
C ARG A 113 -13.17 4.51 6.05
N ILE A 114 -12.31 4.04 6.94
CA ILE A 114 -10.86 3.95 6.73
C ILE A 114 -10.56 3.09 5.49
N ARG A 115 -11.19 1.91 5.37
CA ARG A 115 -11.01 1.02 4.21
C ARG A 115 -11.52 1.64 2.91
N ARG A 116 -12.67 2.35 2.94
CA ARG A 116 -13.21 3.06 1.78
C ARG A 116 -12.30 4.19 1.35
N ALA A 117 -11.84 5.01 2.28
CA ALA A 117 -10.93 6.11 2.01
C ALA A 117 -9.62 5.62 1.38
N HIS A 118 -9.06 4.51 1.86
CA HIS A 118 -7.88 3.89 1.26
C HIS A 118 -8.11 3.49 -0.20
N LEU A 119 -9.21 2.78 -0.46
CA LEU A 119 -9.55 2.33 -1.81
C LEU A 119 -9.80 3.52 -2.75
N MET A 120 -10.57 4.52 -2.28
CA MET A 120 -10.89 5.73 -3.05
C MET A 120 -9.64 6.56 -3.35
N SER A 121 -8.73 6.75 -2.38
CA SER A 121 -7.46 7.45 -2.60
C SER A 121 -6.62 6.76 -3.67
N SER A 122 -6.51 5.42 -3.61
CA SER A 122 -5.78 4.62 -4.58
C SER A 122 -6.40 4.64 -5.98
N ALA A 123 -7.71 4.93 -6.08
CA ALA A 123 -8.45 5.08 -7.32
C ALA A 123 -8.50 6.54 -7.84
N GLY A 124 -7.86 7.50 -7.16
CA GLY A 124 -7.87 8.92 -7.54
C GLY A 124 -9.11 9.69 -7.10
N MET A 125 -9.99 9.10 -6.30
CA MET A 125 -11.21 9.70 -5.76
C MET A 125 -10.89 10.44 -4.45
N TYR A 126 -10.00 11.43 -4.53
CA TYR A 126 -9.41 12.07 -3.34
C TYR A 126 -10.40 12.86 -2.50
N LYS A 127 -11.40 13.48 -3.14
CA LYS A 127 -12.43 14.23 -2.43
C LYS A 127 -13.29 13.31 -1.57
N GLU A 128 -13.79 12.24 -2.14
CA GLU A 128 -14.61 11.25 -1.46
C GLU A 128 -13.84 10.55 -0.34
N ALA A 129 -12.55 10.28 -0.56
CA ALA A 129 -11.66 9.73 0.46
C ALA A 129 -11.50 10.70 1.65
N SER A 130 -11.29 12.00 1.39
CA SER A 130 -11.22 13.04 2.42
C SER A 130 -12.52 13.13 3.21
N GLU A 131 -13.66 13.15 2.52
CA GLU A 131 -14.98 13.21 3.16
C GLU A 131 -15.26 12.04 4.12
N ASP A 132 -14.83 10.83 3.77
CA ASP A 132 -14.92 9.67 4.69
C ASP A 132 -14.03 9.83 5.92
N LEU A 133 -12.79 10.26 5.74
CA LEU A 133 -11.82 10.44 6.85
C LEU A 133 -12.22 11.59 7.78
N GLU A 134 -12.76 12.68 7.26
CA GLU A 134 -13.22 13.84 8.03
C GLU A 134 -14.41 13.52 8.96
N GLN A 135 -15.17 12.47 8.69
CA GLN A 135 -16.26 12.02 9.53
C GLN A 135 -15.81 11.15 10.72
N ILE A 136 -14.53 10.84 10.83
CA ILE A 136 -13.95 10.04 11.90
C ILE A 136 -13.42 10.97 12.98
N ASN A 137 -13.79 10.71 14.24
CA ASN A 137 -13.18 11.38 15.38
C ASN A 137 -11.94 10.60 15.84
N PRO A 138 -10.70 11.10 15.59
CA PRO A 138 -9.50 10.36 15.93
C PRO A 138 -9.33 10.10 17.44
N SER A 139 -9.88 10.97 18.30
CA SER A 139 -9.82 10.79 19.74
C SER A 139 -10.69 9.63 20.24
N GLY A 140 -11.64 9.17 19.45
CA GLY A 140 -12.50 8.04 19.76
C GLY A 140 -12.05 6.72 19.13
N LEU A 141 -11.02 6.75 18.28
CA LEU A 141 -10.52 5.55 17.63
C LEU A 141 -9.81 4.61 18.61
N SER A 142 -10.04 3.32 18.43
CA SER A 142 -9.24 2.30 19.11
C SER A 142 -7.77 2.34 18.66
N SER A 143 -6.86 1.88 19.54
CA SER A 143 -5.43 1.76 19.22
C SER A 143 -5.17 0.84 18.02
N ARG A 144 -6.13 -0.02 17.65
CA ARG A 144 -6.10 -0.88 16.47
C ARG A 144 -6.30 -0.10 15.17
N LEU A 145 -7.21 0.88 15.16
CA LEU A 145 -7.58 1.63 13.95
C LEU A 145 -6.79 2.92 13.75
N LEU A 146 -6.23 3.46 14.82
CA LEU A 146 -5.52 4.74 14.78
C LEU A 146 -4.32 4.77 13.81
N PRO A 147 -3.47 3.71 13.72
CA PRO A 147 -2.42 3.66 12.71
C PRO A 147 -2.96 3.71 11.28
N ASP A 148 -4.01 2.95 10.98
CA ASP A 148 -4.61 2.92 9.64
C ASP A 148 -5.23 4.27 9.26
N TYR A 149 -5.82 4.99 10.22
CA TYR A 149 -6.33 6.33 10.02
C TYR A 149 -5.23 7.32 9.62
N TYR A 150 -4.11 7.34 10.34
CA TYR A 150 -2.98 8.22 10.00
C TYR A 150 -2.31 7.82 8.70
N GLU A 151 -2.16 6.52 8.43
CA GLU A 151 -1.62 6.03 7.17
C GLU A 151 -2.48 6.47 5.98
N ASN A 152 -3.81 6.46 6.10
CA ASN A 152 -4.71 6.91 5.05
C ASN A 152 -4.56 8.41 4.75
N TYR A 153 -4.48 9.26 5.76
CA TYR A 153 -4.23 10.69 5.54
C TYR A 153 -2.84 10.96 4.94
N ARG A 154 -1.82 10.24 5.42
CA ARG A 154 -0.48 10.31 4.85
C ARG A 154 -0.50 9.94 3.37
N HIS A 155 -1.14 8.83 3.02
CA HIS A 155 -1.29 8.37 1.65
C HIS A 155 -2.06 9.39 0.79
N LEU A 156 -3.24 9.82 1.23
CA LEU A 156 -4.08 10.80 0.55
C LEU A 156 -3.31 12.08 0.20
N TYR A 157 -2.61 12.67 1.18
CA TYR A 157 -1.84 13.88 0.94
C TYR A 157 -0.58 13.65 0.12
N GLY A 158 0.03 12.47 0.20
CA GLY A 158 1.13 12.05 -0.67
C GLY A 158 0.70 12.01 -2.14
N GLU A 159 -0.44 11.38 -2.42
CA GLU A 159 -1.03 11.31 -3.76
C GLU A 159 -1.41 12.70 -4.29
N LEU A 160 -2.09 13.52 -3.48
CA LEU A 160 -2.42 14.90 -3.85
C LEU A 160 -1.16 15.71 -4.17
N GLY A 161 -0.07 15.50 -3.43
CA GLY A 161 1.22 16.12 -3.69
C GLY A 161 1.81 15.66 -5.02
N ALA A 162 1.76 14.37 -5.32
CA ALA A 162 2.30 13.79 -6.55
C ALA A 162 1.59 14.29 -7.82
N TYR A 163 0.26 14.43 -7.76
CA TYR A 163 -0.55 14.87 -8.92
C TYR A 163 -0.69 16.38 -9.05
N THR A 164 -0.32 17.17 -8.05
CA THR A 164 -0.48 18.63 -8.08
C THR A 164 0.66 19.31 -8.86
N GLN A 165 0.33 20.06 -9.92
CA GLN A 165 1.30 20.80 -10.72
C GLN A 165 1.76 22.09 -10.05
N ASP A 166 0.90 22.74 -9.29
CA ASP A 166 1.21 23.97 -8.55
C ASP A 166 2.21 23.70 -7.41
N ALA A 167 3.38 24.34 -7.47
CA ALA A 167 4.47 24.09 -6.52
C ALA A 167 4.11 24.44 -5.08
N PHE A 168 3.32 25.49 -4.85
CA PHE A 168 2.92 25.90 -3.50
C PHE A 168 1.97 24.86 -2.88
N ARG A 169 0.96 24.44 -3.63
CA ARG A 169 0.00 23.40 -3.18
C ARG A 169 0.69 22.06 -2.99
N ARG A 170 1.56 21.68 -3.92
CA ARG A 170 2.34 20.44 -3.85
C ARG A 170 3.16 20.37 -2.56
N ASN A 171 3.91 21.42 -2.25
CA ASN A 171 4.71 21.48 -1.02
C ASN A 171 3.84 21.45 0.23
N ARG A 172 2.67 22.09 0.21
CA ARG A 172 1.70 22.02 1.31
C ARG A 172 1.20 20.58 1.52
N TYR A 173 0.84 19.86 0.46
CA TYR A 173 0.37 18.48 0.56
C TYR A 173 1.47 17.54 1.08
N TYR A 174 2.69 17.65 0.58
CA TYR A 174 3.81 16.88 1.13
C TYR A 174 4.10 17.23 2.59
N GLY A 175 3.95 18.46 3.00
CA GLY A 175 4.07 18.87 4.41
C GLY A 175 3.00 18.22 5.29
N LEU A 176 1.75 18.14 4.80
CA LEU A 176 0.66 17.43 5.50
C LEU A 176 0.94 15.91 5.55
N SER A 177 1.37 15.31 4.45
CA SER A 177 1.76 13.90 4.41
C SER A 177 2.85 13.58 5.44
N ALA A 178 3.89 14.43 5.54
CA ALA A 178 4.95 14.28 6.53
C ALA A 178 4.44 14.42 7.98
N ALA A 179 3.54 15.36 8.27
CA ALA A 179 2.93 15.51 9.59
C ALA A 179 2.11 14.28 10.01
N TYR A 180 1.41 13.66 9.06
CA TYR A 180 0.68 12.41 9.32
C TYR A 180 1.62 11.20 9.43
N GLU A 181 2.75 11.18 8.74
CA GLU A 181 3.82 10.19 8.95
C GLU A 181 4.36 10.26 10.39
N ASP A 182 4.61 11.47 10.91
CA ASP A 182 5.05 11.66 12.30
C ASP A 182 4.00 11.17 13.30
N SER A 183 2.72 11.45 13.03
CA SER A 183 1.59 10.98 13.87
C SER A 183 1.46 9.46 13.84
N LEU A 184 1.60 8.85 12.66
CA LEU A 184 1.61 7.40 12.48
C LEU A 184 2.72 6.74 13.29
N MET A 185 3.94 7.27 13.20
CA MET A 185 5.10 6.70 13.89
C MET A 185 5.01 6.77 15.42
N GLN A 186 4.22 7.70 15.96
CA GLN A 186 3.98 7.77 17.42
C GLN A 186 3.06 6.65 17.93
N VAL A 187 2.18 6.14 17.07
CA VAL A 187 1.18 5.11 17.44
C VAL A 187 1.46 3.74 16.87
N LEU A 188 2.35 3.65 15.89
CA LEU A 188 2.67 2.40 15.20
C LEU A 188 3.51 1.49 16.10
N SER A 189 3.02 0.28 16.35
CA SER A 189 3.77 -0.71 17.13
C SER A 189 5.07 -1.10 16.42
N PRO A 190 6.20 -1.16 17.13
CA PRO A 190 7.46 -1.71 16.58
C PRO A 190 7.35 -3.16 16.07
N ALA A 191 6.35 -3.92 16.54
CA ALA A 191 6.06 -5.28 16.07
C ALA A 191 5.21 -5.30 14.79
N SER A 192 4.70 -4.17 14.32
CA SER A 192 3.97 -4.07 13.06
C SER A 192 4.91 -4.33 11.88
N ALA A 193 4.43 -5.08 10.87
CA ALA A 193 5.15 -5.29 9.62
C ALA A 193 5.44 -3.97 8.86
N LEU A 194 4.61 -2.94 9.08
CA LEU A 194 4.76 -1.61 8.49
C LEU A 194 5.90 -0.80 9.13
N TYR A 195 6.22 -1.05 10.42
CA TYR A 195 7.18 -0.25 11.17
C TYR A 195 8.59 -0.21 10.56
N PRO A 196 9.21 -1.33 10.16
CA PRO A 196 10.53 -1.29 9.52
C PRO A 196 10.53 -0.52 8.20
N GLU A 197 9.48 -0.65 7.39
CA GLU A 197 9.33 0.10 6.14
C GLU A 197 9.29 1.61 6.37
N ARG A 198 8.50 2.06 7.35
CA ARG A 198 8.41 3.49 7.70
C ARG A 198 9.75 4.02 8.23
N ARG A 199 10.43 3.25 9.06
CA ARG A 199 11.77 3.59 9.58
C ARG A 199 12.80 3.71 8.45
N GLU A 200 12.80 2.80 7.49
CA GLU A 200 13.64 2.86 6.30
C GLU A 200 13.41 4.16 5.51
N MET A 201 12.14 4.47 5.22
CA MET A 201 11.76 5.68 4.48
C MET A 201 12.17 6.96 5.23
N GLN A 202 11.97 7.03 6.55
CA GLN A 202 12.41 8.16 7.37
C GLN A 202 13.94 8.32 7.38
N ALA A 203 14.68 7.22 7.48
CA ALA A 203 16.15 7.25 7.45
C ALA A 203 16.64 7.76 6.08
N ALA A 204 16.06 7.26 5.00
CA ALA A 204 16.38 7.70 3.63
C ALA A 204 16.06 9.18 3.42
N ALA A 205 14.89 9.64 3.83
CA ALA A 205 14.48 11.06 3.72
C ALA A 205 15.38 12.00 4.53
N ALA A 206 15.91 11.53 5.67
CA ALA A 206 16.86 12.27 6.50
C ALA A 206 18.33 12.17 6.01
N GLY A 207 18.58 11.51 4.87
CA GLY A 207 19.92 11.32 4.32
C GLY A 207 20.78 10.27 5.06
N ARG A 208 20.21 9.52 6.01
CA ARG A 208 20.88 8.44 6.73
C ARG A 208 20.83 7.15 5.91
N LEU A 209 21.52 7.16 4.76
CA LEU A 209 21.42 6.09 3.75
C LEU A 209 21.94 4.74 4.25
N GLU A 210 22.98 4.70 5.07
CA GLU A 210 23.52 3.45 5.64
C GLU A 210 22.50 2.79 6.60
N GLU A 211 21.80 3.59 7.42
CA GLU A 211 20.72 3.10 8.28
C GLU A 211 19.56 2.55 7.42
N ALA A 212 19.15 3.28 6.39
CA ALA A 212 18.10 2.85 5.49
C ALA A 212 18.43 1.53 4.78
N LEU A 213 19.65 1.39 4.24
CA LEU A 213 20.12 0.17 3.60
C LEU A 213 20.13 -1.02 4.57
N LYS A 214 20.62 -0.81 5.79
CA LYS A 214 20.61 -1.87 6.80
C LYS A 214 19.20 -2.35 7.12
N ILE A 215 18.24 -1.44 7.31
CA ILE A 215 16.83 -1.81 7.56
C ILE A 215 16.25 -2.58 6.37
N ASN A 216 16.58 -2.16 5.14
CA ASN A 216 16.14 -2.85 3.92
C ASN A 216 16.69 -4.27 3.84
N ASP A 217 17.98 -4.45 4.11
CA ASP A 217 18.62 -5.77 4.10
C ASP A 217 18.02 -6.71 5.15
N ASP A 218 17.75 -6.20 6.37
CA ASP A 218 17.11 -6.96 7.44
C ASP A 218 15.66 -7.38 7.03
N ARG A 219 14.92 -6.49 6.36
CA ARG A 219 13.57 -6.81 5.82
C ARG A 219 13.65 -7.88 4.74
N LEU A 220 14.55 -7.75 3.79
CA LEU A 220 14.74 -8.74 2.72
C LEU A 220 15.14 -10.11 3.28
N ALA A 221 16.01 -10.14 4.28
CA ALA A 221 16.41 -11.38 4.95
C ALA A 221 15.22 -12.07 5.65
N SER A 222 14.27 -11.29 6.21
CA SER A 222 13.08 -11.81 6.88
C SER A 222 12.03 -12.40 5.92
N VAL A 223 12.01 -11.93 4.66
CA VAL A 223 11.02 -12.34 3.64
C VAL A 223 11.52 -13.50 2.78
N ARG A 224 12.83 -13.80 2.80
CA ARG A 224 13.37 -14.96 2.04
C ARG A 224 12.64 -16.23 2.45
N PRO A 225 12.00 -16.95 1.51
CA PRO A 225 11.31 -18.19 1.86
C PRO A 225 12.32 -19.20 2.42
N ARG A 226 11.93 -19.94 3.48
CA ARG A 226 12.66 -21.10 4.02
C ARG A 226 12.70 -22.28 3.03
N SER A 227 12.67 -22.04 1.73
CA SER A 227 12.56 -23.04 0.68
C SER A 227 13.90 -23.64 0.22
N GLU A 228 15.02 -23.32 0.87
CA GLU A 228 16.32 -23.93 0.58
C GLU A 228 16.76 -25.00 1.59
N GLU A 229 15.89 -25.39 2.55
CA GLU A 229 16.17 -26.49 3.50
C GLU A 229 15.28 -27.71 3.25
N ARG A 230 15.17 -28.18 1.98
CA ARG A 230 14.65 -29.53 1.70
C ARG A 230 15.43 -30.18 0.57
#